data_c9b18855a81bdf4f7edc453c119b8584
#
_entry.id   c9b18855a81bdf4f7edc453c119b8584
#
_cell.length_a   1.000
_cell.length_b   1.000
_cell.length_c   1.000
_cell.angle_alpha   90.00
_cell.angle_beta   90.00
_cell.angle_gamma   90.00
#
_symmetry.space_group_name_H-M   'P 1'
#
loop_
_entity.id
_entity.type
_entity.pdbx_description
1 polymer ?
#
loop_
_entity_poly.entity_id
_entity_poly.type
_entity_poly.pdbx_seq_one_letter_code
_entity_poly.pdbx_strand_id
1 'polypeptide(L)'
;MRKYILPLLIMLVFSSSGILSAQEQIIPPRKTIALKDGKADPIPAGPFQPTWESIRQNYKVPQWFLDAKFGIFMHWGLYSVAATASEWYPRHMYNNAGIRKTHEEKFGVGTGYKDIIPHFKAEKFDPTEWADLFVKSGAKYVVPTAEHHDGFAMYDSKLTRWDAMDMGPHRDLIGDLCKAVRARGLKFGVSNHRMENWDFMYPTLSGPNDLYDTAYADFYGPPQKPDKTKVSSIGPNTEDVMEGEVKVAPQSQAFLEEWLARCQELIDKYQPDMLWFDNGVNSRSLDSIKLRLAAYYYNRAVVWNKPVSISTKANAYLAGSIKDFERQGRAPQQMTDFPWQVDEPIGNKFGYIEGLQLQSSANVINKLVTNISRNGNLMLNISPMGDGTIPDNQRKVLLEVGAWLKINGDGVYGTRSWIKDAESIQGTDGKNRLAFRFTKKDNALYAFQMTWPGETATITSFANTAIGKVKRVELLGYSKKLKFIQTPTSLEVSLPQEMKTGGITTLKVTL
;
A
#
# COMPACT_ATOMS: atom_id res chain seq x y z
N MET A 1 74.27 -59.73 17.84
CA MET A 1 73.71 -58.46 18.22
C MET A 1 72.73 -58.04 17.09
N ARG A 2 71.47 -58.31 17.22
CA ARG A 2 70.40 -57.93 16.25
C ARG A 2 69.59 -56.79 16.88
N LYS A 3 69.65 -55.60 16.26
CA LYS A 3 68.82 -54.46 16.64
C LYS A 3 67.40 -54.62 16.02
N TYR A 4 66.36 -54.61 16.84
CA TYR A 4 64.97 -54.55 16.40
C TYR A 4 64.57 -53.09 16.30
N ILE A 5 64.12 -52.67 15.11
CA ILE A 5 63.54 -51.35 14.85
C ILE A 5 61.99 -51.57 14.90
N LEU A 6 61.35 -50.90 15.82
CA LEU A 6 59.87 -50.85 15.96
C LEU A 6 59.33 -49.74 15.08
N PRO A 7 58.33 -49.96 14.23
CA PRO A 7 57.70 -48.88 13.47
C PRO A 7 56.67 -48.14 14.32
N LEU A 8 56.79 -46.84 14.39
CA LEU A 8 55.84 -45.91 15.02
C LEU A 8 54.61 -45.77 14.14
N LEU A 9 53.45 -46.24 14.61
CA LEU A 9 52.14 -46.13 13.94
C LEU A 9 51.56 -44.75 14.32
N ILE A 10 51.59 -43.80 13.39
CA ILE A 10 50.90 -42.49 13.55
C ILE A 10 49.42 -42.71 13.24
N MET A 11 48.60 -42.71 14.29
CA MET A 11 47.13 -42.60 14.15
C MET A 11 46.77 -41.16 13.81
N LEU A 12 46.40 -40.90 12.56
CA LEU A 12 45.72 -39.67 12.16
C LEU A 12 44.29 -39.72 12.68
N VAL A 13 44.03 -39.00 13.77
CA VAL A 13 42.67 -38.68 14.22
C VAL A 13 42.07 -37.66 13.28
N PHE A 14 41.26 -38.07 12.34
CA PHE A 14 40.40 -37.17 11.62
C PHE A 14 39.33 -36.65 12.62
N SER A 15 39.54 -35.42 13.12
CA SER A 15 38.45 -34.68 13.75
C SER A 15 37.46 -34.33 12.64
N SER A 16 36.35 -35.04 12.54
CA SER A 16 35.17 -34.60 11.82
C SER A 16 34.59 -33.38 12.59
N SER A 17 35.13 -32.21 12.32
CA SER A 17 34.39 -30.98 12.61
C SER A 17 33.13 -31.01 11.75
N GLY A 18 32.01 -31.46 12.35
CA GLY A 18 30.70 -31.40 11.75
C GLY A 18 30.44 -29.96 11.34
N ILE A 19 30.32 -29.76 10.05
CA ILE A 19 29.64 -28.58 9.52
C ILE A 19 28.21 -28.73 10.01
N LEU A 20 27.89 -28.12 11.17
CA LEU A 20 26.52 -27.86 11.58
C LEU A 20 25.86 -27.16 10.40
N SER A 21 24.88 -27.84 9.80
CA SER A 21 24.15 -27.28 8.66
C SER A 21 23.56 -25.93 9.08
N ALA A 22 23.69 -24.92 8.24
CA ALA A 22 23.15 -23.60 8.45
C ALA A 22 21.61 -23.60 8.72
N GLN A 23 20.95 -24.73 8.54
CA GLN A 23 19.52 -24.93 8.78
C GLN A 23 19.11 -24.91 10.26
N GLU A 24 19.96 -25.31 11.22
CA GLU A 24 19.59 -25.30 12.64
C GLU A 24 19.53 -23.90 13.25
N GLN A 25 20.11 -22.87 12.61
CA GLN A 25 20.14 -21.51 13.14
C GLN A 25 18.95 -20.62 12.70
N ILE A 26 18.07 -21.09 11.81
CA ILE A 26 17.01 -20.27 11.21
C ILE A 26 15.72 -20.30 12.02
N ILE A 27 15.51 -21.30 12.88
CA ILE A 27 14.31 -21.38 13.71
C ILE A 27 14.59 -20.70 15.04
N PRO A 28 14.09 -19.46 15.28
CA PRO A 28 14.29 -18.82 16.56
C PRO A 28 13.55 -19.58 17.65
N PRO A 29 14.01 -19.54 18.91
CA PRO A 29 13.27 -20.11 20.01
C PRO A 29 11.87 -19.47 20.07
N ARG A 30 10.84 -20.30 20.31
CA ARG A 30 9.46 -19.79 20.43
C ARG A 30 9.36 -18.79 21.60
N LYS A 31 9.20 -17.53 21.28
CA LYS A 31 8.85 -16.45 22.23
C LYS A 31 7.36 -16.04 22.11
N THR A 32 6.58 -16.81 21.37
CA THR A 32 5.19 -16.47 21.09
C THR A 32 4.30 -16.69 22.31
N ILE A 33 3.39 -15.76 22.51
CA ILE A 33 2.32 -15.88 23.51
C ILE A 33 1.15 -16.60 22.84
N ALA A 34 0.72 -17.73 23.41
CA ALA A 34 -0.49 -18.40 22.95
C ALA A 34 -1.73 -17.53 23.21
N LEU A 35 -2.67 -17.55 22.29
CA LEU A 35 -3.95 -16.87 22.49
C LEU A 35 -4.70 -17.49 23.67
N LYS A 36 -5.23 -16.66 24.55
CA LYS A 36 -6.06 -17.12 25.67
C LYS A 36 -7.30 -17.84 25.12
N ASP A 37 -7.48 -19.07 25.54
CA ASP A 37 -8.56 -19.94 25.07
C ASP A 37 -8.63 -20.07 23.52
N GLY A 38 -7.49 -19.85 22.82
CA GLY A 38 -7.42 -19.86 21.38
C GLY A 38 -8.17 -18.74 20.67
N LYS A 39 -8.44 -17.62 21.38
CA LYS A 39 -9.23 -16.50 20.86
C LYS A 39 -8.47 -15.18 20.95
N ALA A 40 -8.72 -14.33 19.98
CA ALA A 40 -8.33 -12.92 20.00
C ALA A 40 -9.04 -12.18 21.15
N ASP A 41 -8.51 -11.00 21.50
CA ASP A 41 -9.05 -10.20 22.59
C ASP A 41 -10.52 -9.79 22.37
N PRO A 42 -11.31 -9.63 23.46
CA PRO A 42 -12.68 -9.19 23.36
C PRO A 42 -12.79 -7.76 22.84
N ILE A 43 -13.92 -7.44 22.22
CA ILE A 43 -14.20 -6.09 21.73
C ILE A 43 -14.28 -5.13 22.93
N PRO A 44 -13.50 -4.02 22.96
CA PRO A 44 -13.59 -3.02 24.00
C PRO A 44 -14.99 -2.39 24.08
N ALA A 45 -15.39 -1.93 25.24
CA ALA A 45 -16.63 -1.18 25.41
C ALA A 45 -16.64 0.08 24.52
N GLY A 46 -17.77 0.35 23.89
CA GLY A 46 -17.92 1.49 23.02
C GLY A 46 -19.17 1.42 22.14
N PRO A 47 -19.40 2.41 21.28
CA PRO A 47 -20.61 2.50 20.46
C PRO A 47 -20.65 1.48 19.30
N PHE A 48 -19.49 0.92 18.90
CA PHE A 48 -19.42 0.00 17.78
C PHE A 48 -19.63 -1.45 18.23
N GLN A 49 -20.71 -2.06 17.75
CA GLN A 49 -20.99 -3.48 17.92
C GLN A 49 -20.60 -4.25 16.65
N PRO A 50 -20.32 -5.57 16.72
CA PRO A 50 -19.88 -6.37 15.56
C PRO A 50 -21.06 -6.71 14.63
N THR A 51 -21.74 -5.70 14.15
CA THR A 51 -22.84 -5.79 13.19
C THR A 51 -22.71 -4.70 12.12
N TRP A 52 -23.06 -5.01 10.88
CA TRP A 52 -23.05 -4.02 9.79
C TRP A 52 -23.91 -2.79 10.09
N GLU A 53 -25.01 -2.98 10.78
CA GLU A 53 -25.90 -1.89 11.19
C GLU A 53 -25.19 -0.92 12.13
N SER A 54 -24.59 -1.42 13.22
CA SER A 54 -23.87 -0.58 14.16
C SER A 54 -22.69 0.15 13.51
N ILE A 55 -21.94 -0.55 12.65
CA ILE A 55 -20.83 0.07 11.93
C ILE A 55 -21.33 1.19 11.02
N ARG A 56 -22.42 0.96 10.26
CA ARG A 56 -23.03 1.96 9.35
C ARG A 56 -23.51 3.20 10.09
N GLN A 57 -24.13 3.02 11.26
CA GLN A 57 -24.68 4.13 12.03
C GLN A 57 -23.61 5.01 12.67
N ASN A 58 -22.54 4.41 13.15
CA ASN A 58 -21.55 5.11 13.97
C ASN A 58 -20.28 5.57 13.20
N TYR A 59 -19.95 4.92 12.07
CA TYR A 59 -18.77 5.26 11.29
C TYR A 59 -18.98 6.49 10.42
N LYS A 60 -17.97 7.37 10.43
CA LYS A 60 -17.85 8.48 9.48
C LYS A 60 -16.44 8.49 8.91
N VAL A 61 -16.35 8.71 7.61
CA VAL A 61 -15.03 8.85 6.96
C VAL A 61 -14.27 10.01 7.63
N PRO A 62 -13.05 9.77 8.10
CA PRO A 62 -12.26 10.80 8.79
C PRO A 62 -12.01 12.03 7.91
N GLN A 63 -12.17 13.21 8.50
CA GLN A 63 -11.90 14.48 7.80
C GLN A 63 -10.48 14.56 7.26
N TRP A 64 -9.49 14.03 8.04
CA TRP A 64 -8.10 14.00 7.59
C TRP A 64 -7.93 13.28 6.27
N PHE A 65 -8.67 12.17 6.02
CA PHE A 65 -8.61 11.44 4.76
C PHE A 65 -9.21 12.24 3.60
N LEU A 66 -10.36 12.88 3.85
CA LEU A 66 -11.01 13.74 2.87
C LEU A 66 -10.13 14.92 2.42
N ASP A 67 -9.23 15.38 3.30
CA ASP A 67 -8.36 16.53 3.06
C ASP A 67 -6.98 16.14 2.52
N ALA A 68 -6.52 14.93 2.80
CA ALA A 68 -5.16 14.46 2.53
C ALA A 68 -4.83 14.34 1.04
N LYS A 69 -5.70 13.78 0.24
CA LYS A 69 -5.63 13.59 -1.22
C LYS A 69 -4.48 12.75 -1.75
N PHE A 70 -3.29 12.83 -1.16
CA PHE A 70 -2.09 12.12 -1.58
C PHE A 70 -1.42 11.42 -0.41
N GLY A 71 -1.16 10.12 -0.55
CA GLY A 71 -0.45 9.29 0.41
C GLY A 71 0.61 8.41 -0.23
N ILE A 72 1.48 7.84 0.59
CA ILE A 72 2.50 6.86 0.20
C ILE A 72 2.08 5.49 0.71
N PHE A 73 2.13 4.51 -0.16
CA PHE A 73 2.06 3.08 0.16
C PHE A 73 3.44 2.46 -0.02
N MET A 74 3.73 1.37 0.68
CA MET A 74 5.01 0.70 0.51
C MET A 74 4.85 -0.81 0.52
N HIS A 75 5.25 -1.46 -0.57
CA HIS A 75 5.52 -2.89 -0.60
C HIS A 75 7.01 -3.11 -0.36
N TRP A 76 7.36 -3.41 0.89
CA TRP A 76 8.71 -3.69 1.34
C TRP A 76 8.70 -4.86 2.32
N GLY A 77 9.55 -5.85 2.11
CA GLY A 77 9.61 -7.07 2.90
C GLY A 77 10.69 -8.03 2.41
N LEU A 78 10.65 -9.27 2.87
CA LEU A 78 11.62 -10.30 2.48
C LEU A 78 11.74 -10.47 0.96
N TYR A 79 10.64 -10.39 0.22
CA TYR A 79 10.61 -10.48 -1.24
C TYR A 79 11.47 -9.43 -1.94
N SER A 80 11.74 -8.28 -1.29
CA SER A 80 12.61 -7.24 -1.84
C SER A 80 14.08 -7.68 -1.93
N VAL A 81 14.50 -8.69 -1.15
CA VAL A 81 15.84 -9.26 -1.20
C VAL A 81 16.11 -9.99 -2.50
N ALA A 82 15.11 -10.70 -3.00
CA ALA A 82 15.20 -11.43 -4.25
C ALA A 82 15.34 -10.50 -5.46
N ALA A 83 14.73 -9.31 -5.40
CA ALA A 83 14.72 -8.28 -6.44
C ALA A 83 14.21 -8.79 -7.81
N THR A 84 13.32 -9.78 -7.78
CA THR A 84 12.69 -10.39 -8.96
C THR A 84 11.27 -10.85 -8.63
N ALA A 85 10.39 -10.98 -9.63
CA ALA A 85 9.00 -11.43 -9.50
C ALA A 85 8.12 -10.61 -8.54
N SER A 86 8.64 -9.47 -8.02
CA SER A 86 7.91 -8.53 -7.18
C SER A 86 7.50 -9.10 -5.79
N GLU A 87 6.45 -8.56 -5.17
CA GLU A 87 5.88 -9.00 -3.89
C GLU A 87 5.31 -10.43 -3.92
N TRP A 88 5.05 -10.95 -5.12
CA TRP A 88 4.59 -12.32 -5.33
C TRP A 88 5.73 -13.35 -5.46
N TYR A 89 6.98 -12.92 -5.31
CA TYR A 89 8.14 -13.80 -5.36
C TYR A 89 8.01 -15.06 -4.49
N PRO A 90 7.56 -14.99 -3.22
CA PRO A 90 7.45 -16.17 -2.36
C PRO A 90 6.54 -17.25 -2.94
N ARG A 91 5.49 -16.87 -3.69
CA ARG A 91 4.64 -17.81 -4.42
C ARG A 91 5.30 -18.29 -5.71
N HIS A 92 5.88 -17.35 -6.48
CA HIS A 92 6.41 -17.67 -7.80
C HIS A 92 7.61 -18.64 -7.74
N MET A 93 8.42 -18.59 -6.70
CA MET A 93 9.53 -19.55 -6.55
C MET A 93 9.09 -20.99 -6.40
N TYR A 94 7.84 -21.26 -5.96
CA TYR A 94 7.27 -22.61 -5.87
C TYR A 94 6.38 -22.98 -7.07
N ASN A 95 6.08 -22.04 -7.96
CA ASN A 95 5.13 -22.22 -9.05
C ASN A 95 5.73 -21.98 -10.46
N ASN A 96 6.89 -21.35 -10.54
CA ASN A 96 7.55 -21.00 -11.79
C ASN A 96 8.99 -21.52 -11.79
N ALA A 97 9.30 -22.45 -12.71
CA ALA A 97 10.60 -23.08 -12.78
C ALA A 97 11.77 -22.11 -13.06
N GLY A 98 11.53 -21.04 -13.83
CA GLY A 98 12.54 -20.01 -14.08
C GLY A 98 12.86 -19.20 -12.82
N ILE A 99 11.84 -18.81 -12.05
CA ILE A 99 12.03 -18.12 -10.78
C ILE A 99 12.69 -19.04 -9.76
N ARG A 100 12.30 -20.32 -9.72
CA ARG A 100 12.95 -21.32 -8.85
C ARG A 100 14.43 -21.46 -9.16
N LYS A 101 14.79 -21.56 -10.45
CA LYS A 101 16.18 -21.61 -10.88
C LYS A 101 16.97 -20.36 -10.44
N THR A 102 16.42 -19.18 -10.65
CA THR A 102 17.05 -17.92 -10.19
C THR A 102 17.22 -17.87 -8.68
N HIS A 103 16.24 -18.43 -7.91
CA HIS A 103 16.35 -18.55 -6.46
C HIS A 103 17.53 -19.43 -6.06
N GLU A 104 17.64 -20.62 -6.66
CA GLU A 104 18.71 -21.58 -6.36
C GLU A 104 20.09 -21.06 -6.78
N GLU A 105 20.19 -20.32 -7.87
CA GLU A 105 21.43 -19.66 -8.30
C GLU A 105 21.86 -18.58 -7.32
N LYS A 106 20.92 -17.86 -6.70
CA LYS A 106 21.21 -16.74 -5.80
C LYS A 106 21.43 -17.18 -4.35
N PHE A 107 20.65 -18.14 -3.86
CA PHE A 107 20.59 -18.51 -2.44
C PHE A 107 21.05 -19.95 -2.16
N GLY A 108 21.28 -20.74 -3.19
CA GLY A 108 21.71 -22.15 -3.08
C GLY A 108 20.64 -23.16 -3.45
N VAL A 109 21.09 -24.31 -3.98
CA VAL A 109 20.19 -25.41 -4.35
C VAL A 109 19.54 -25.99 -3.10
N GLY A 110 18.22 -26.22 -3.18
CA GLY A 110 17.44 -26.80 -2.09
C GLY A 110 16.97 -25.80 -1.02
N THR A 111 17.33 -24.53 -1.13
CA THR A 111 16.85 -23.49 -0.23
C THR A 111 15.37 -23.18 -0.47
N GLY A 112 14.64 -22.82 0.59
CA GLY A 112 13.26 -22.34 0.56
C GLY A 112 13.13 -20.84 0.79
N TYR A 113 11.91 -20.34 0.81
CA TYR A 113 11.69 -18.91 1.02
C TYR A 113 12.18 -18.42 2.39
N LYS A 114 12.02 -19.20 3.46
CA LYS A 114 12.53 -18.86 4.80
C LYS A 114 14.04 -18.63 4.83
N ASP A 115 14.78 -19.30 3.93
CA ASP A 115 16.24 -19.24 3.91
C ASP A 115 16.78 -17.90 3.41
N ILE A 116 15.93 -17.02 2.86
CA ILE A 116 16.33 -15.65 2.51
C ILE A 116 16.24 -14.67 3.69
N ILE A 117 15.64 -15.04 4.82
CA ILE A 117 15.48 -14.15 5.98
C ILE A 117 16.82 -13.58 6.46
N PRO A 118 17.93 -14.34 6.58
CA PRO A 118 19.22 -13.79 6.99
C PRO A 118 19.80 -12.74 6.03
N HIS A 119 19.30 -12.67 4.79
CA HIS A 119 19.72 -11.70 3.79
C HIS A 119 18.91 -10.40 3.84
N PHE A 120 17.77 -10.38 4.56
CA PHE A 120 16.98 -9.18 4.81
C PHE A 120 17.54 -8.45 6.03
N LYS A 121 18.47 -7.54 5.84
CA LYS A 121 19.17 -6.83 6.92
C LYS A 121 18.67 -5.42 7.14
N ALA A 122 18.07 -4.78 6.14
CA ALA A 122 17.59 -3.41 6.19
C ALA A 122 18.64 -2.41 6.73
N GLU A 123 19.92 -2.65 6.49
CA GLU A 123 21.04 -1.92 7.10
C GLU A 123 21.12 -0.46 6.68
N LYS A 124 20.48 -0.09 5.57
CA LYS A 124 20.39 1.28 5.08
C LYS A 124 19.03 1.94 5.38
N PHE A 125 18.17 1.26 6.13
CA PHE A 125 16.87 1.83 6.51
C PHE A 125 17.04 2.96 7.52
N ASP A 126 16.82 4.19 7.07
CA ASP A 126 16.71 5.38 7.90
C ASP A 126 15.25 5.89 7.87
N PRO A 127 14.46 5.63 8.93
CA PRO A 127 13.06 6.05 8.98
C PRO A 127 12.89 7.57 9.00
N THR A 128 13.90 8.30 9.50
CA THR A 128 13.91 9.77 9.52
C THR A 128 14.05 10.32 8.11
N GLU A 129 15.00 9.81 7.37
CA GLU A 129 15.25 10.18 5.97
C GLU A 129 14.04 9.82 5.08
N TRP A 130 13.44 8.64 5.29
CA TRP A 130 12.22 8.25 4.58
C TRP A 130 11.07 9.22 4.86
N ALA A 131 10.83 9.54 6.13
CA ALA A 131 9.76 10.48 6.52
C ALA A 131 9.99 11.88 5.92
N ASP A 132 11.23 12.36 5.87
CA ASP A 132 11.59 13.63 5.23
C ASP A 132 11.33 13.61 3.72
N LEU A 133 11.64 12.51 3.05
CA LEU A 133 11.31 12.31 1.64
C LEU A 133 9.80 12.35 1.39
N PHE A 134 9.01 11.70 2.26
CA PHE A 134 7.54 11.68 2.13
C PHE A 134 6.92 13.07 2.34
N VAL A 135 7.44 13.85 3.29
CA VAL A 135 7.04 15.26 3.42
C VAL A 135 7.39 16.05 2.15
N LYS A 136 8.61 15.88 1.64
CA LYS A 136 9.07 16.58 0.42
C LYS A 136 8.26 16.17 -0.82
N SER A 137 7.75 14.91 -0.87
CA SER A 137 6.85 14.45 -1.94
C SER A 137 5.46 15.07 -1.87
N GLY A 138 5.09 15.72 -0.75
CA GLY A 138 3.77 16.29 -0.51
C GLY A 138 2.76 15.32 0.07
N ALA A 139 3.14 14.10 0.41
CA ALA A 139 2.26 13.12 1.03
C ALA A 139 1.71 13.62 2.38
N LYS A 140 0.50 13.17 2.73
CA LYS A 140 -0.17 13.50 4.00
C LYS A 140 -0.36 12.27 4.88
N TYR A 141 -0.25 11.08 4.34
CA TYR A 141 -0.31 9.81 5.07
C TYR A 141 0.62 8.78 4.44
N VAL A 142 1.03 7.82 5.25
CA VAL A 142 1.98 6.76 4.87
C VAL A 142 1.46 5.44 5.40
N VAL A 143 1.42 4.42 4.54
CA VAL A 143 0.91 3.08 4.87
C VAL A 143 1.96 2.03 4.46
N PRO A 144 2.89 1.64 5.36
CA PRO A 144 3.77 0.51 5.09
C PRO A 144 3.05 -0.82 5.19
N THR A 145 3.55 -1.83 4.48
CA THR A 145 3.15 -3.22 4.67
C THR A 145 3.73 -3.74 5.99
N ALA A 146 2.84 -3.98 6.98
CA ALA A 146 3.24 -4.56 8.26
C ALA A 146 3.43 -6.07 8.18
N GLU A 147 2.65 -6.74 7.34
CA GLU A 147 2.76 -8.17 7.04
C GLU A 147 2.15 -8.42 5.65
N HIS A 148 2.92 -9.02 4.74
CA HIS A 148 2.46 -9.40 3.41
C HIS A 148 1.91 -10.85 3.40
N HIS A 149 1.55 -11.37 2.22
CA HIS A 149 1.06 -12.75 2.04
C HIS A 149 2.09 -13.81 2.48
N ASP A 150 3.37 -13.44 2.55
CA ASP A 150 4.45 -14.32 2.97
C ASP A 150 4.46 -14.66 4.47
N GLY A 151 3.68 -13.91 5.27
CA GLY A 151 3.53 -14.16 6.70
C GLY A 151 4.67 -13.63 7.57
N PHE A 152 5.64 -12.87 7.00
CA PHE A 152 6.69 -12.25 7.77
C PHE A 152 6.24 -10.91 8.35
N ALA A 153 6.24 -10.80 9.68
CA ALA A 153 5.88 -9.57 10.38
C ALA A 153 7.06 -8.57 10.33
N MET A 154 6.86 -7.40 9.72
CA MET A 154 7.86 -6.34 9.64
C MET A 154 7.98 -5.53 10.93
N TYR A 155 7.42 -6.03 12.03
CA TYR A 155 7.33 -5.41 13.35
C TYR A 155 7.64 -6.41 14.44
N ASP A 156 7.92 -5.93 15.67
CA ASP A 156 8.12 -6.74 16.85
C ASP A 156 6.77 -7.35 17.31
N SER A 157 6.52 -8.62 16.98
CA SER A 157 5.29 -9.35 17.29
C SER A 157 5.49 -10.30 18.48
N LYS A 158 4.46 -10.40 19.33
CA LYS A 158 4.40 -11.41 20.39
C LYS A 158 3.68 -12.69 19.94
N LEU A 159 3.06 -12.66 18.78
CA LEU A 159 2.18 -13.73 18.27
C LEU A 159 2.84 -14.61 17.21
N THR A 160 3.97 -14.19 16.68
CA THR A 160 4.78 -15.00 15.76
C THR A 160 6.26 -14.88 16.09
N ARG A 161 7.02 -15.92 15.77
CA ARG A 161 8.49 -15.91 15.79
C ARG A 161 9.10 -15.45 14.45
N TRP A 162 8.27 -15.29 13.44
CA TRP A 162 8.67 -14.91 12.09
C TRP A 162 8.50 -13.40 11.93
N ASP A 163 9.38 -12.65 12.59
CA ASP A 163 9.30 -11.20 12.62
C ASP A 163 10.66 -10.52 12.50
N ALA A 164 10.63 -9.24 12.15
CA ALA A 164 11.82 -8.43 11.90
C ALA A 164 12.60 -8.08 13.17
N MET A 165 12.04 -8.25 14.37
CA MET A 165 12.73 -8.03 15.64
C MET A 165 13.56 -9.25 16.04
N ASP A 166 13.01 -10.45 15.87
CA ASP A 166 13.70 -11.69 16.24
C ASP A 166 14.62 -12.21 15.13
N MET A 167 14.39 -11.80 13.86
CA MET A 167 15.12 -12.30 12.69
C MET A 167 15.51 -11.18 11.71
N GLY A 168 16.49 -11.46 10.86
CA GLY A 168 16.90 -10.56 9.79
C GLY A 168 17.43 -9.22 10.29
N PRO A 169 16.65 -8.12 10.25
CA PRO A 169 17.09 -6.79 10.66
C PRO A 169 17.29 -6.64 12.17
N HIS A 170 16.70 -7.49 12.99
CA HIS A 170 16.64 -7.38 14.46
C HIS A 170 16.13 -6.02 14.94
N ARG A 171 15.02 -5.56 14.32
CA ARG A 171 14.50 -4.22 14.50
C ARG A 171 12.98 -4.16 14.25
N ASP A 172 12.27 -3.38 15.05
CA ASP A 172 10.85 -3.03 14.80
C ASP A 172 10.75 -1.97 13.70
N LEU A 173 10.76 -2.41 12.43
CA LEU A 173 10.79 -1.51 11.27
C LEU A 173 9.53 -0.65 11.19
N ILE A 174 8.36 -1.22 11.50
CA ILE A 174 7.08 -0.50 11.51
C ILE A 174 7.02 0.52 12.64
N GLY A 175 7.48 0.16 13.85
CA GLY A 175 7.50 1.07 14.99
C GLY A 175 8.42 2.26 14.78
N ASP A 176 9.59 2.03 14.21
CA ASP A 176 10.54 3.11 13.92
C ASP A 176 10.03 4.07 12.84
N LEU A 177 9.42 3.52 11.78
CA LEU A 177 8.79 4.34 10.74
C LEU A 177 7.58 5.11 11.28
N CYS A 178 6.76 4.49 12.12
CA CYS A 178 5.62 5.14 12.79
C CYS A 178 6.05 6.38 13.56
N LYS A 179 7.11 6.26 14.38
CA LYS A 179 7.68 7.37 15.16
C LYS A 179 8.15 8.51 14.25
N ALA A 180 8.91 8.17 13.20
CA ALA A 180 9.48 9.15 12.28
C ALA A 180 8.40 9.89 11.47
N VAL A 181 7.42 9.16 10.93
CA VAL A 181 6.29 9.71 10.14
C VAL A 181 5.45 10.66 10.98
N ARG A 182 5.10 10.26 12.23
CA ARG A 182 4.34 11.11 13.15
C ARG A 182 5.10 12.34 13.61
N ALA A 183 6.41 12.24 13.82
CA ALA A 183 7.26 13.39 14.16
C ALA A 183 7.27 14.46 13.05
N ARG A 184 6.89 14.13 11.81
CA ARG A 184 6.71 15.06 10.69
C ARG A 184 5.25 15.50 10.48
N GLY A 185 4.34 15.14 11.39
CA GLY A 185 2.92 15.51 11.30
C GLY A 185 2.13 14.75 10.24
N LEU A 186 2.68 13.68 9.67
CA LEU A 186 1.97 12.81 8.73
C LEU A 186 1.09 11.81 9.47
N LYS A 187 -0.01 11.40 8.84
CA LYS A 187 -0.83 10.27 9.30
C LYS A 187 -0.14 8.96 9.00
N PHE A 188 -0.29 7.99 9.91
CA PHE A 188 0.35 6.68 9.79
C PHE A 188 -0.70 5.57 9.77
N GLY A 189 -0.72 4.81 8.69
CA GLY A 189 -1.49 3.57 8.57
C GLY A 189 -0.57 2.35 8.56
N VAL A 190 -1.17 1.17 8.50
CA VAL A 190 -0.47 -0.10 8.24
C VAL A 190 -1.32 -0.96 7.32
N SER A 191 -0.69 -1.74 6.45
CA SER A 191 -1.38 -2.77 5.67
C SER A 191 -1.07 -4.16 6.20
N ASN A 192 -2.10 -5.00 6.22
CA ASN A 192 -1.98 -6.41 6.59
C ASN A 192 -2.61 -7.27 5.49
N HIS A 193 -1.79 -8.14 4.90
CA HIS A 193 -2.19 -9.03 3.81
C HIS A 193 -2.23 -10.51 4.27
N ARG A 194 -2.07 -10.77 5.58
CA ARG A 194 -1.97 -12.13 6.13
C ARG A 194 -3.17 -13.02 5.85
N MET A 195 -4.36 -12.47 5.65
CA MET A 195 -5.54 -13.31 5.36
C MET A 195 -5.30 -14.25 4.18
N GLU A 196 -4.49 -13.81 3.20
CA GLU A 196 -4.14 -14.60 2.03
C GLU A 196 -2.98 -15.58 2.28
N ASN A 197 -2.23 -15.45 3.36
CA ASN A 197 -1.12 -16.37 3.69
C ASN A 197 -1.57 -17.83 3.79
N TRP A 198 -2.84 -18.08 4.14
CA TRP A 198 -3.42 -19.41 4.33
C TRP A 198 -3.12 -20.40 3.20
N ASP A 199 -3.19 -19.94 1.94
CA ASP A 199 -2.93 -20.77 0.76
C ASP A 199 -2.02 -20.07 -0.28
N PHE A 200 -1.33 -19.01 0.13
CA PHE A 200 -0.47 -18.24 -0.77
C PHE A 200 0.74 -19.05 -1.25
N MET A 201 1.43 -19.73 -0.34
CA MET A 201 2.61 -20.55 -0.63
C MET A 201 2.23 -21.92 -1.25
N TYR A 202 1.42 -21.87 -2.30
CA TYR A 202 0.87 -23.05 -2.93
C TYR A 202 1.79 -23.57 -4.04
N PRO A 203 2.39 -24.77 -3.91
CA PRO A 203 3.32 -25.28 -4.91
C PRO A 203 2.60 -25.93 -6.09
N THR A 204 3.04 -25.64 -7.31
CA THR A 204 2.66 -26.34 -8.53
C THR A 204 3.85 -27.07 -9.18
N LEU A 205 5.09 -26.76 -8.79
CA LEU A 205 6.27 -27.49 -9.19
C LEU A 205 6.36 -28.81 -8.42
N SER A 206 6.69 -29.89 -9.14
CA SER A 206 6.96 -31.18 -8.54
C SER A 206 8.35 -31.21 -7.92
N GLY A 207 8.54 -32.01 -6.88
CA GLY A 207 9.82 -32.21 -6.22
C GLY A 207 9.81 -31.82 -4.74
N PRO A 208 10.91 -32.06 -4.03
CA PRO A 208 11.06 -31.67 -2.64
C PRO A 208 10.96 -30.15 -2.47
N ASN A 209 10.24 -29.72 -1.43
CA ASN A 209 10.20 -28.34 -1.00
C ASN A 209 9.89 -28.27 0.50
N ASP A 210 10.27 -27.16 1.13
CA ASP A 210 10.11 -26.95 2.57
C ASP A 210 8.67 -26.59 2.99
N LEU A 211 7.75 -26.36 2.03
CA LEU A 211 6.33 -26.10 2.32
C LEU A 211 5.61 -27.31 2.92
N TYR A 212 6.17 -28.51 2.75
CA TYR A 212 5.60 -29.74 3.34
C TYR A 212 6.12 -30.05 4.74
N ASP A 213 7.12 -29.30 5.21
CA ASP A 213 7.64 -29.46 6.55
C ASP A 213 6.73 -28.74 7.55
N THR A 214 6.07 -29.51 8.40
CA THR A 214 5.15 -28.99 9.43
C THR A 214 5.83 -28.09 10.46
N ALA A 215 7.17 -28.17 10.59
CA ALA A 215 7.95 -27.29 11.46
C ALA A 215 7.87 -25.80 11.04
N TYR A 216 7.49 -25.51 9.79
CA TYR A 216 7.36 -24.18 9.21
C TYR A 216 5.90 -23.79 8.88
N ALA A 217 4.92 -24.60 9.32
CA ALA A 217 3.51 -24.32 9.04
C ALA A 217 3.00 -23.02 9.68
N ASP A 218 3.65 -22.55 10.73
CA ASP A 218 3.38 -21.24 11.37
C ASP A 218 3.90 -20.05 10.57
N PHE A 219 4.72 -20.30 9.53
CA PHE A 219 5.18 -19.31 8.57
C PHE A 219 4.42 -19.42 7.24
N TYR A 220 4.46 -20.60 6.63
CA TYR A 220 3.95 -20.83 5.29
C TYR A 220 2.43 -21.05 5.19
N GLY A 221 1.76 -21.24 6.33
CA GLY A 221 0.41 -21.79 6.39
C GLY A 221 0.42 -23.32 6.34
N PRO A 222 -0.76 -23.98 6.30
CA PRO A 222 -0.84 -25.43 6.29
C PRO A 222 -0.20 -25.99 5.02
N PRO A 223 0.55 -27.12 5.13
CA PRO A 223 1.20 -27.74 3.98
C PRO A 223 0.22 -28.07 2.87
N GLN A 224 0.53 -27.65 1.64
CA GLN A 224 -0.29 -27.88 0.47
C GLN A 224 0.32 -28.97 -0.41
N LYS A 225 -0.52 -29.82 -1.05
CA LYS A 225 -0.06 -30.78 -2.05
C LYS A 225 0.08 -30.09 -3.41
N PRO A 226 1.06 -30.50 -4.26
CA PRO A 226 1.15 -30.01 -5.63
C PRO A 226 -0.13 -30.34 -6.40
N ASP A 227 -0.78 -29.30 -6.91
CA ASP A 227 -1.96 -29.47 -7.74
C ASP A 227 -1.96 -28.37 -8.81
N LYS A 228 -1.57 -28.75 -10.03
CA LYS A 228 -1.49 -27.83 -11.17
C LYS A 228 -2.86 -27.32 -11.64
N THR A 229 -3.94 -27.96 -11.19
CA THR A 229 -5.31 -27.60 -11.56
C THR A 229 -5.95 -26.64 -10.56
N LYS A 230 -5.36 -26.49 -9.35
CA LYS A 230 -5.88 -25.59 -8.33
C LYS A 230 -5.74 -24.15 -8.81
N VAL A 231 -6.87 -23.56 -9.12
CA VAL A 231 -6.97 -22.12 -9.29
C VAL A 231 -6.92 -21.51 -7.88
N SER A 232 -5.98 -20.62 -7.66
CA SER A 232 -5.88 -19.91 -6.38
C SER A 232 -7.22 -19.27 -6.03
N SER A 233 -7.62 -19.37 -4.76
CA SER A 233 -8.69 -18.53 -4.21
C SER A 233 -8.36 -17.03 -4.31
N ILE A 234 -7.07 -16.71 -4.51
CA ILE A 234 -6.50 -15.40 -4.75
C ILE A 234 -6.36 -15.22 -6.27
N GLY A 235 -7.46 -15.01 -6.95
CA GLY A 235 -7.45 -14.67 -8.38
C GLY A 235 -7.77 -13.20 -8.61
N PRO A 236 -7.45 -12.65 -9.77
CA PRO A 236 -7.84 -11.29 -10.14
C PRO A 236 -9.37 -11.06 -10.07
N ASN A 237 -10.15 -12.13 -10.03
CA ASN A 237 -11.61 -12.09 -9.95
C ASN A 237 -12.16 -12.11 -8.50
N THR A 238 -11.31 -12.19 -7.46
CA THR A 238 -11.78 -12.08 -6.07
C THR A 238 -12.18 -10.66 -5.71
N GLU A 239 -11.79 -9.68 -6.53
CA GLU A 239 -12.20 -8.28 -6.38
C GLU A 239 -13.68 -8.05 -6.73
N ASP A 240 -14.25 -8.91 -7.58
CA ASP A 240 -15.62 -8.80 -8.09
C ASP A 240 -16.64 -9.63 -7.28
N VAL A 241 -16.40 -9.85 -5.98
CA VAL A 241 -17.44 -10.42 -5.13
C VAL A 241 -18.60 -9.43 -5.07
N MET A 242 -19.60 -9.68 -5.90
CA MET A 242 -20.81 -8.89 -5.95
C MET A 242 -21.49 -8.89 -4.58
N GLU A 243 -22.16 -7.80 -4.25
CA GLU A 243 -22.97 -7.73 -3.04
C GLU A 243 -23.98 -8.89 -3.03
N GLY A 244 -23.87 -9.79 -2.06
CA GLY A 244 -24.72 -10.99 -1.95
C GLY A 244 -24.05 -12.32 -2.33
N GLU A 245 -22.91 -12.36 -2.99
CA GLU A 245 -22.18 -13.61 -3.18
C GLU A 245 -21.49 -14.06 -1.89
N VAL A 246 -21.71 -15.30 -1.50
CA VAL A 246 -21.03 -15.92 -0.34
C VAL A 246 -19.97 -16.88 -0.87
N LYS A 247 -18.70 -16.50 -0.75
CA LYS A 247 -17.59 -17.45 -0.90
C LYS A 247 -17.29 -18.07 0.46
N VAL A 248 -17.14 -19.38 0.49
CA VAL A 248 -16.73 -20.09 1.71
C VAL A 248 -15.24 -19.85 1.92
N ALA A 249 -14.87 -19.30 3.07
CA ALA A 249 -13.48 -19.15 3.44
C ALA A 249 -12.87 -20.51 3.78
N PRO A 250 -11.73 -20.89 3.19
CA PRO A 250 -11.07 -22.14 3.50
C PRO A 250 -10.31 -22.12 4.83
N GLN A 251 -10.13 -20.95 5.43
CA GLN A 251 -9.33 -20.73 6.64
C GLN A 251 -9.95 -21.43 7.86
N SER A 252 -9.10 -22.02 8.70
CA SER A 252 -9.53 -22.58 9.97
C SER A 252 -9.90 -21.48 10.97
N GLN A 253 -10.77 -21.80 11.94
CA GLN A 253 -11.14 -20.88 13.00
C GLN A 253 -9.90 -20.42 13.81
N ALA A 254 -8.93 -21.30 14.05
CA ALA A 254 -7.69 -20.95 14.73
C ALA A 254 -6.86 -19.90 13.96
N PHE A 255 -6.77 -20.03 12.63
CA PHE A 255 -6.11 -19.04 11.78
C PHE A 255 -6.83 -17.69 11.80
N LEU A 256 -8.16 -17.71 11.78
CA LEU A 256 -8.96 -16.47 11.81
C LEU A 256 -8.81 -15.72 13.15
N GLU A 257 -8.79 -16.46 14.27
CA GLU A 257 -8.54 -15.84 15.59
C GLU A 257 -7.12 -15.28 15.69
N GLU A 258 -6.12 -15.98 15.16
CA GLU A 258 -4.74 -15.50 15.10
C GLU A 258 -4.62 -14.25 14.21
N TRP A 259 -5.25 -14.24 13.03
CA TRP A 259 -5.29 -13.07 12.15
C TRP A 259 -5.90 -11.85 12.88
N LEU A 260 -7.02 -12.05 13.57
CA LEU A 260 -7.65 -10.97 14.34
C LEU A 260 -6.73 -10.48 15.45
N ALA A 261 -6.09 -11.39 16.19
CA ALA A 261 -5.17 -11.03 17.27
C ALA A 261 -3.95 -10.24 16.76
N ARG A 262 -3.38 -10.62 15.61
CA ARG A 262 -2.28 -9.86 14.97
C ARG A 262 -2.73 -8.46 14.55
N CYS A 263 -3.93 -8.32 14.03
CA CYS A 263 -4.51 -7.01 13.73
C CYS A 263 -4.70 -6.18 15.00
N GLN A 264 -5.17 -6.81 16.10
CA GLN A 264 -5.31 -6.14 17.42
C GLN A 264 -3.95 -5.71 17.96
N GLU A 265 -2.91 -6.52 17.81
CA GLU A 265 -1.54 -6.17 18.19
C GLU A 265 -1.05 -4.92 17.45
N LEU A 266 -1.25 -4.84 16.11
CA LEU A 266 -0.93 -3.67 15.31
C LEU A 266 -1.73 -2.43 15.75
N ILE A 267 -3.02 -2.61 16.03
CA ILE A 267 -3.93 -1.56 16.50
C ILE A 267 -3.41 -0.98 17.83
N ASP A 268 -3.15 -1.82 18.80
CA ASP A 268 -2.80 -1.37 20.15
C ASP A 268 -1.37 -0.83 20.23
N LYS A 269 -0.44 -1.45 19.50
CA LYS A 269 0.96 -1.07 19.53
C LYS A 269 1.23 0.24 18.79
N TYR A 270 0.60 0.44 17.64
CA TYR A 270 0.90 1.59 16.76
C TYR A 270 -0.24 2.59 16.66
N GLN A 271 -1.45 2.28 17.11
CA GLN A 271 -2.62 3.16 16.99
C GLN A 271 -2.72 3.79 15.59
N PRO A 272 -2.77 2.99 14.51
CA PRO A 272 -2.74 3.51 13.15
C PRO A 272 -3.93 4.44 12.86
N ASP A 273 -3.76 5.38 11.94
CA ASP A 273 -4.84 6.22 11.42
C ASP A 273 -5.66 5.47 10.35
N MET A 274 -5.05 4.46 9.72
CA MET A 274 -5.67 3.59 8.72
C MET A 274 -5.18 2.15 8.88
N LEU A 275 -6.11 1.19 8.82
CA LEU A 275 -5.81 -0.21 8.52
C LEU A 275 -6.18 -0.49 7.07
N TRP A 276 -5.24 -1.01 6.30
CA TRP A 276 -5.47 -1.36 4.91
C TRP A 276 -5.40 -2.89 4.73
N PHE A 277 -6.36 -3.46 4.01
CA PHE A 277 -6.43 -4.90 3.72
C PHE A 277 -6.56 -5.16 2.23
N ASP A 278 -5.85 -6.19 1.77
CA ASP A 278 -5.92 -6.71 0.42
C ASP A 278 -7.13 -7.64 0.22
N ASN A 279 -7.19 -8.30 -0.93
CA ASN A 279 -8.31 -9.11 -1.40
C ASN A 279 -8.73 -10.27 -0.49
N GLY A 280 -7.84 -10.83 0.31
CA GLY A 280 -8.11 -11.99 1.16
C GLY A 280 -9.30 -11.84 2.12
N VAL A 281 -9.72 -10.61 2.43
CA VAL A 281 -10.87 -10.31 3.30
C VAL A 281 -12.22 -10.19 2.56
N ASN A 282 -12.27 -10.45 1.26
CA ASN A 282 -13.46 -10.18 0.44
C ASN A 282 -14.63 -11.14 0.70
N SER A 283 -14.36 -12.37 1.17
CA SER A 283 -15.42 -13.38 1.37
C SER A 283 -16.43 -12.97 2.44
N ARG A 284 -17.73 -13.20 2.16
CA ARG A 284 -18.83 -12.98 3.13
C ARG A 284 -18.79 -13.96 4.29
N SER A 285 -18.21 -15.15 4.13
CA SER A 285 -18.02 -16.10 5.22
C SER A 285 -17.07 -15.58 6.31
N LEU A 286 -16.31 -14.51 6.03
CA LEU A 286 -15.44 -13.80 6.97
C LEU A 286 -16.15 -12.63 7.70
N ASP A 287 -17.42 -12.38 7.44
CA ASP A 287 -18.09 -11.19 7.99
C ASP A 287 -18.06 -11.16 9.52
N SER A 288 -18.20 -12.31 10.19
CA SER A 288 -18.12 -12.39 11.66
C SER A 288 -16.78 -11.86 12.19
N ILE A 289 -15.66 -12.30 11.62
CA ILE A 289 -14.33 -11.91 12.08
C ILE A 289 -14.01 -10.46 11.68
N LYS A 290 -14.42 -10.02 10.48
CA LYS A 290 -14.27 -8.63 10.01
C LYS A 290 -15.03 -7.64 10.88
N LEU A 291 -16.25 -7.99 11.29
CA LEU A 291 -17.07 -7.15 12.15
C LEU A 291 -16.48 -7.03 13.55
N ARG A 292 -15.92 -8.12 14.09
CA ARG A 292 -15.19 -8.09 15.37
C ARG A 292 -13.98 -7.15 15.29
N LEU A 293 -13.21 -7.25 14.21
CA LEU A 293 -12.08 -6.35 13.95
C LEU A 293 -12.50 -4.89 13.85
N ALA A 294 -13.54 -4.59 13.07
CA ALA A 294 -14.03 -3.22 12.89
C ALA A 294 -14.52 -2.62 14.21
N ALA A 295 -15.33 -3.38 14.96
CA ALA A 295 -15.82 -2.92 16.26
C ALA A 295 -14.66 -2.71 17.28
N TYR A 296 -13.68 -3.63 17.29
CA TYR A 296 -12.49 -3.48 18.10
C TYR A 296 -11.75 -2.18 17.77
N TYR A 297 -11.37 -2.00 16.53
CA TYR A 297 -10.55 -0.87 16.09
C TYR A 297 -11.27 0.47 16.31
N TYR A 298 -12.53 0.55 15.97
CA TYR A 298 -13.29 1.80 16.12
C TYR A 298 -13.57 2.14 17.58
N ASN A 299 -13.80 1.16 18.45
CA ASN A 299 -13.93 1.41 19.90
C ASN A 299 -12.59 1.85 20.51
N ARG A 300 -11.44 1.27 20.09
CA ARG A 300 -10.11 1.77 20.48
C ARG A 300 -9.91 3.22 20.02
N ALA A 301 -10.32 3.54 18.79
CA ALA A 301 -10.24 4.90 18.25
C ALA A 301 -11.06 5.92 19.04
N VAL A 302 -12.24 5.53 19.55
CA VAL A 302 -13.03 6.37 20.47
C VAL A 302 -12.25 6.67 21.76
N VAL A 303 -11.63 5.65 22.35
CA VAL A 303 -10.81 5.83 23.57
C VAL A 303 -9.62 6.77 23.31
N TRP A 304 -9.00 6.70 22.13
CA TRP A 304 -7.89 7.58 21.76
C TRP A 304 -8.34 8.99 21.33
N ASN A 305 -9.64 9.23 21.21
CA ASN A 305 -10.21 10.43 20.58
C ASN A 305 -9.58 10.71 19.20
N LYS A 306 -9.47 9.66 18.39
CA LYS A 306 -8.74 9.68 17.12
C LYS A 306 -9.62 9.08 16.01
N PRO A 307 -10.04 9.88 15.01
CA PRO A 307 -10.79 9.35 13.87
C PRO A 307 -9.89 8.50 12.96
N VAL A 308 -10.27 7.24 12.79
CA VAL A 308 -9.51 6.23 12.03
C VAL A 308 -10.36 5.62 10.93
N SER A 309 -9.73 4.88 10.02
CA SER A 309 -10.44 4.20 8.94
C SER A 309 -9.86 2.82 8.64
N ILE A 310 -10.71 1.91 8.23
CA ILE A 310 -10.35 0.71 7.48
C ILE A 310 -10.43 1.05 5.98
N SER A 311 -9.47 0.57 5.19
CA SER A 311 -9.49 0.64 3.73
C SER A 311 -9.38 -0.76 3.16
N THR A 312 -10.22 -1.09 2.20
CA THR A 312 -10.26 -2.44 1.60
C THR A 312 -10.61 -2.37 0.14
N LYS A 313 -10.17 -3.39 -0.59
CA LYS A 313 -10.58 -3.55 -2.00
C LYS A 313 -12.03 -3.94 -2.13
N ALA A 314 -12.63 -3.57 -3.24
CA ALA A 314 -14.00 -3.91 -3.66
C ALA A 314 -15.05 -3.70 -2.54
N ASN A 315 -15.95 -4.65 -2.41
CA ASN A 315 -17.03 -4.65 -1.43
C ASN A 315 -16.74 -5.56 -0.21
N ALA A 316 -15.45 -5.67 0.19
CA ALA A 316 -15.05 -6.51 1.32
C ALA A 316 -15.78 -6.13 2.62
N TYR A 317 -16.03 -4.83 2.81
CA TYR A 317 -16.86 -4.29 3.88
C TYR A 317 -18.12 -3.63 3.32
N LEU A 318 -19.29 -3.98 3.85
CA LEU A 318 -20.58 -3.38 3.45
C LEU A 318 -20.77 -1.97 4.02
N ALA A 319 -20.05 -1.62 5.05
CA ALA A 319 -20.06 -0.31 5.69
C ALA A 319 -18.77 -0.12 6.50
N GLY A 320 -18.44 1.12 6.83
CA GLY A 320 -17.34 1.44 7.75
C GLY A 320 -15.97 1.32 7.15
N SER A 321 -15.83 1.38 5.84
CA SER A 321 -14.52 1.38 5.19
C SER A 321 -14.46 2.39 4.04
N ILE A 322 -13.23 2.72 3.64
CA ILE A 322 -12.91 3.41 2.40
C ILE A 322 -12.64 2.34 1.35
N LYS A 323 -13.31 2.47 0.18
CA LYS A 323 -13.04 1.59 -0.96
C LYS A 323 -11.70 1.95 -1.59
N ASP A 324 -10.88 0.94 -1.82
CA ASP A 324 -9.62 1.03 -2.55
C ASP A 324 -9.74 0.32 -3.90
N PHE A 325 -9.30 0.98 -4.95
CA PHE A 325 -9.28 0.42 -6.30
C PHE A 325 -7.84 0.18 -6.71
N GLU A 326 -7.44 -1.09 -6.84
CA GLU A 326 -6.09 -1.41 -7.27
C GLU A 326 -5.83 -0.91 -8.68
N ARG A 327 -4.82 -0.09 -8.82
CA ARG A 327 -4.37 0.56 -10.05
C ARG A 327 -5.42 1.50 -10.68
N GLN A 328 -4.92 2.53 -11.29
CA GLN A 328 -5.75 3.57 -11.92
C GLN A 328 -6.76 3.04 -12.94
N GLY A 329 -6.45 1.93 -13.59
CA GLY A 329 -7.35 1.31 -14.57
C GLY A 329 -8.67 0.80 -13.99
N ARG A 330 -8.72 0.56 -12.67
CA ARG A 330 -9.91 0.10 -11.95
C ARG A 330 -10.64 1.23 -11.22
N ALA A 331 -10.05 2.43 -11.19
CA ALA A 331 -10.66 3.60 -10.55
C ALA A 331 -12.01 3.97 -11.20
N PRO A 332 -12.94 4.56 -10.43
CA PRO A 332 -14.19 5.08 -10.97
C PRO A 332 -13.96 6.03 -12.15
N GLN A 333 -14.64 5.77 -13.26
CA GLN A 333 -14.52 6.58 -14.46
C GLN A 333 -15.36 7.86 -14.41
N GLN A 334 -16.24 7.96 -13.42
CA GLN A 334 -17.12 9.10 -13.16
C GLN A 334 -16.97 9.55 -11.69
N MET A 335 -17.46 10.73 -11.41
CA MET A 335 -17.53 11.25 -10.05
C MET A 335 -18.47 10.38 -9.20
N THR A 336 -18.03 10.09 -7.96
CA THR A 336 -18.79 9.30 -6.99
C THR A 336 -19.34 10.17 -5.87
N ASP A 337 -20.41 9.72 -5.23
CA ASP A 337 -20.97 10.32 -4.02
C ASP A 337 -20.27 9.85 -2.73
N PHE A 338 -19.43 8.83 -2.81
CA PHE A 338 -18.61 8.33 -1.70
C PHE A 338 -17.11 8.60 -1.95
N PRO A 339 -16.32 8.84 -0.90
CA PRO A 339 -14.86 8.96 -1.01
C PRO A 339 -14.21 7.58 -1.18
N TRP A 340 -13.15 7.54 -1.96
CA TRP A 340 -12.38 6.33 -2.28
C TRP A 340 -10.89 6.65 -2.43
N GLN A 341 -10.06 5.63 -2.64
CA GLN A 341 -8.67 5.80 -3.02
C GLN A 341 -8.25 4.78 -4.08
N VAL A 342 -7.11 5.05 -4.70
CA VAL A 342 -6.39 4.10 -5.55
C VAL A 342 -5.03 3.84 -4.94
N ASP A 343 -4.70 2.56 -4.77
CA ASP A 343 -3.32 2.11 -4.57
C ASP A 343 -2.66 1.91 -5.94
N GLU A 344 -1.77 2.82 -6.29
CA GLU A 344 -1.12 2.84 -7.60
C GLU A 344 0.38 2.61 -7.46
N PRO A 345 1.00 1.61 -8.11
CA PRO A 345 2.44 1.44 -8.05
C PRO A 345 3.18 2.55 -8.82
N ILE A 346 4.29 3.02 -8.26
CA ILE A 346 5.18 3.97 -8.92
C ILE A 346 5.81 3.40 -10.20
N GLY A 347 5.81 2.09 -10.32
CA GLY A 347 6.30 1.34 -11.49
C GLY A 347 5.29 0.32 -12.01
N ASN A 348 5.76 -0.62 -12.80
CA ASN A 348 4.92 -1.69 -13.33
C ASN A 348 4.65 -2.84 -12.34
N LYS A 349 5.28 -2.83 -11.14
CA LYS A 349 5.13 -3.79 -10.05
C LYS A 349 4.99 -3.06 -8.72
N PHE A 350 4.40 -3.73 -7.70
CA PHE A 350 4.28 -3.18 -6.34
C PHE A 350 5.56 -3.37 -5.53
N GLY A 351 6.15 -4.57 -5.51
CA GLY A 351 7.43 -4.84 -4.86
C GLY A 351 8.63 -4.51 -5.75
N TYR A 352 9.80 -4.37 -5.12
CA TYR A 352 11.03 -4.07 -5.83
C TYR A 352 11.48 -5.22 -6.74
N ILE A 353 11.84 -4.87 -7.97
CA ILE A 353 12.58 -5.73 -8.90
C ILE A 353 13.71 -4.94 -9.55
N GLU A 354 14.78 -5.62 -9.94
CA GLU A 354 15.80 -5.03 -10.79
C GLU A 354 15.19 -4.62 -12.14
N GLY A 355 15.55 -3.42 -12.60
CA GLY A 355 15.00 -2.88 -13.85
C GLY A 355 13.53 -2.45 -13.77
N LEU A 356 12.98 -2.18 -12.58
CA LEU A 356 11.61 -1.69 -12.41
C LEU A 356 11.33 -0.49 -13.31
N GLN A 357 10.33 -0.64 -14.20
CA GLN A 357 9.92 0.41 -15.12
C GLN A 357 9.01 1.40 -14.39
N LEU A 358 9.48 2.63 -14.22
CA LEU A 358 8.74 3.67 -13.51
C LEU A 358 7.85 4.49 -14.46
N GLN A 359 6.72 4.92 -13.94
CA GLN A 359 5.94 5.97 -14.56
C GLN A 359 6.57 7.35 -14.29
N SER A 360 6.31 8.31 -15.19
CA SER A 360 6.79 9.69 -15.00
C SER A 360 6.01 10.40 -13.89
N SER A 361 6.62 11.42 -13.29
CA SER A 361 5.95 12.32 -12.35
C SER A 361 4.70 12.99 -12.97
N ALA A 362 4.74 13.31 -14.26
CA ALA A 362 3.59 13.85 -14.99
C ALA A 362 2.41 12.87 -15.01
N ASN A 363 2.66 11.56 -15.18
CA ASN A 363 1.61 10.55 -15.10
C ASN A 363 1.03 10.43 -13.69
N VAL A 364 1.87 10.46 -12.65
CA VAL A 364 1.42 10.44 -11.24
C VAL A 364 0.54 11.65 -10.94
N ILE A 365 0.97 12.84 -11.37
CA ILE A 365 0.19 14.10 -11.19
C ILE A 365 -1.14 14.01 -11.93
N ASN A 366 -1.15 13.49 -13.17
CA ASN A 366 -2.39 13.30 -13.93
C ASN A 366 -3.37 12.38 -13.20
N LYS A 367 -2.91 11.26 -12.66
CA LYS A 367 -3.73 10.33 -11.86
C LYS A 367 -4.25 11.00 -10.58
N LEU A 368 -3.40 11.73 -9.86
CA LEU A 368 -3.82 12.47 -8.67
C LEU A 368 -4.94 13.47 -9.00
N VAL A 369 -4.76 14.31 -10.00
CA VAL A 369 -5.76 15.32 -10.42
C VAL A 369 -7.05 14.65 -10.90
N THR A 370 -6.94 13.53 -11.62
CA THR A 370 -8.09 12.73 -12.06
C THR A 370 -8.88 12.19 -10.87
N ASN A 371 -8.21 11.62 -9.88
CA ASN A 371 -8.86 11.01 -8.72
C ASN A 371 -9.55 12.06 -7.85
N ILE A 372 -8.85 13.16 -7.52
CA ILE A 372 -9.42 14.19 -6.63
C ILE A 372 -10.62 14.92 -7.26
N SER A 373 -10.65 15.07 -8.57
CA SER A 373 -11.82 15.64 -9.28
C SER A 373 -13.04 14.72 -9.21
N ARG A 374 -12.85 13.41 -8.98
CA ARG A 374 -13.88 12.37 -8.91
C ARG A 374 -14.17 11.88 -7.49
N ASN A 375 -13.74 12.62 -6.47
CA ASN A 375 -13.91 12.32 -5.04
C ASN A 375 -12.97 11.20 -4.51
N GLY A 376 -11.85 10.94 -5.19
CA GLY A 376 -10.87 9.94 -4.79
C GLY A 376 -9.54 10.54 -4.30
N ASN A 377 -8.76 9.72 -3.59
CA ASN A 377 -7.37 10.00 -3.23
C ASN A 377 -6.43 9.13 -4.09
N LEU A 378 -5.15 9.51 -4.14
CA LEU A 378 -4.10 8.68 -4.70
C LEU A 378 -3.15 8.25 -3.57
N MET A 379 -2.99 6.93 -3.40
CA MET A 379 -1.98 6.33 -2.53
C MET A 379 -0.91 5.70 -3.43
N LEU A 380 0.23 6.39 -3.59
CA LEU A 380 1.31 5.99 -4.49
C LEU A 380 2.22 4.97 -3.81
N ASN A 381 2.29 3.77 -4.33
CA ASN A 381 3.15 2.73 -3.81
C ASN A 381 4.58 2.88 -4.30
N ILE A 382 5.52 2.89 -3.38
CA ILE A 382 6.96 2.79 -3.63
C ILE A 382 7.48 1.40 -3.29
N SER A 383 8.63 1.05 -3.83
CA SER A 383 9.22 -0.29 -3.75
C SER A 383 10.66 -0.19 -3.25
N PRO A 384 10.92 -0.13 -1.92
CA PRO A 384 12.27 -0.13 -1.38
C PRO A 384 13.01 -1.44 -1.65
N MET A 385 14.34 -1.36 -1.75
CA MET A 385 15.25 -2.51 -1.84
C MET A 385 15.32 -3.26 -0.51
N GLY A 386 15.80 -4.51 -0.53
CA GLY A 386 15.94 -5.32 0.68
C GLY A 386 16.85 -4.72 1.75
N ASP A 387 17.82 -3.90 1.37
CA ASP A 387 18.72 -3.18 2.29
C ASP A 387 18.09 -1.93 2.94
N GLY A 388 16.87 -1.55 2.55
CA GLY A 388 16.19 -0.35 3.03
C GLY A 388 16.45 0.90 2.19
N THR A 389 17.12 0.79 1.05
CA THR A 389 17.30 1.92 0.14
C THR A 389 16.03 2.18 -0.67
N ILE A 390 15.54 3.42 -0.70
CA ILE A 390 14.59 3.86 -1.72
C ILE A 390 15.40 4.26 -2.96
N PRO A 391 15.24 3.59 -4.13
CA PRO A 391 16.02 3.88 -5.33
C PRO A 391 15.95 5.33 -5.78
N ASP A 392 17.07 5.88 -6.28
CA ASP A 392 17.18 7.29 -6.67
C ASP A 392 16.18 7.70 -7.76
N ASN A 393 15.87 6.79 -8.68
CA ASN A 393 14.87 7.03 -9.72
C ASN A 393 13.45 7.16 -9.13
N GLN A 394 13.09 6.40 -8.08
CA GLN A 394 11.82 6.57 -7.36
C GLN A 394 11.83 7.87 -6.55
N ARG A 395 12.93 8.20 -5.87
CA ARG A 395 13.12 9.47 -5.16
C ARG A 395 12.89 10.67 -6.09
N LYS A 396 13.46 10.61 -7.29
CA LYS A 396 13.28 11.66 -8.30
C LYS A 396 11.81 11.89 -8.63
N VAL A 397 11.04 10.83 -8.91
CA VAL A 397 9.60 10.93 -9.19
C VAL A 397 8.87 11.56 -8.01
N LEU A 398 9.14 11.13 -6.77
CA LEU A 398 8.51 11.67 -5.57
C LEU A 398 8.80 13.17 -5.40
N LEU A 399 10.05 13.59 -5.57
CA LEU A 399 10.46 14.99 -5.42
C LEU A 399 9.87 15.89 -6.52
N GLU A 400 9.75 15.41 -7.74
CA GLU A 400 9.09 16.13 -8.83
C GLU A 400 7.59 16.30 -8.59
N VAL A 401 6.90 15.26 -8.08
CA VAL A 401 5.49 15.36 -7.64
C VAL A 401 5.37 16.38 -6.51
N GLY A 402 6.27 16.36 -5.54
CA GLY A 402 6.30 17.30 -4.43
C GLY A 402 6.54 18.75 -4.88
N ALA A 403 7.42 18.97 -5.84
CA ALA A 403 7.67 20.30 -6.42
C ALA A 403 6.40 20.84 -7.09
N TRP A 404 5.67 20.00 -7.83
CA TRP A 404 4.38 20.39 -8.40
C TRP A 404 3.33 20.70 -7.32
N LEU A 405 3.22 19.86 -6.28
CA LEU A 405 2.29 20.03 -5.17
C LEU A 405 2.60 21.28 -4.33
N LYS A 406 3.85 21.68 -4.22
CA LYS A 406 4.24 22.95 -3.55
C LYS A 406 3.61 24.17 -4.23
N ILE A 407 3.42 24.12 -5.54
CA ILE A 407 2.80 25.20 -6.34
C ILE A 407 1.29 25.05 -6.38
N ASN A 408 0.80 23.84 -6.67
CA ASN A 408 -0.60 23.59 -7.02
C ASN A 408 -1.43 23.01 -5.85
N GLY A 409 -0.83 22.82 -4.68
CA GLY A 409 -1.45 22.13 -3.54
C GLY A 409 -2.71 22.81 -2.98
N ASP A 410 -2.90 24.10 -3.18
CA ASP A 410 -4.13 24.80 -2.78
C ASP A 410 -5.36 24.25 -3.53
N GLY A 411 -5.19 23.87 -4.79
CA GLY A 411 -6.20 23.19 -5.59
C GLY A 411 -6.36 21.69 -5.28
N VAL A 412 -5.46 21.10 -4.47
CA VAL A 412 -5.43 19.69 -4.12
C VAL A 412 -5.93 19.45 -2.70
N TYR A 413 -5.21 19.94 -1.70
CA TYR A 413 -5.48 19.63 -0.29
C TYR A 413 -6.70 20.35 0.28
N GLY A 414 -7.51 19.59 1.04
CA GLY A 414 -8.74 20.12 1.64
C GLY A 414 -9.85 20.41 0.65
N THR A 415 -9.67 20.06 -0.62
CA THR A 415 -10.68 20.25 -1.65
C THR A 415 -11.72 19.12 -1.68
N ARG A 416 -12.82 19.35 -2.39
CA ARG A 416 -13.83 18.37 -2.72
C ARG A 416 -14.06 18.36 -4.24
N SER A 417 -14.63 17.29 -4.76
CA SER A 417 -15.15 17.31 -6.13
C SER A 417 -16.18 18.45 -6.30
N TRP A 418 -16.18 19.07 -7.46
CA TRP A 418 -17.19 20.03 -7.82
C TRP A 418 -18.40 19.30 -8.44
N ILE A 419 -19.44 20.02 -8.88
CA ILE A 419 -20.62 19.46 -9.56
C ILE A 419 -20.29 18.82 -10.92
N LYS A 420 -19.11 19.11 -11.46
CA LYS A 420 -18.57 18.58 -12.70
C LYS A 420 -17.08 18.23 -12.49
N ASP A 421 -16.66 17.04 -12.87
CA ASP A 421 -15.27 16.59 -12.66
C ASP A 421 -14.32 17.08 -13.76
N ALA A 422 -14.82 17.29 -14.98
CA ALA A 422 -14.00 17.61 -16.13
C ALA A 422 -14.72 18.38 -17.23
N GLU A 423 -13.95 19.07 -18.09
CA GLU A 423 -14.40 19.70 -19.32
C GLU A 423 -13.46 19.31 -20.47
N SER A 424 -14.05 18.90 -21.59
CA SER A 424 -13.33 18.64 -22.84
C SER A 424 -13.62 19.73 -23.86
N ILE A 425 -12.63 20.02 -24.68
CA ILE A 425 -12.74 20.92 -25.82
C ILE A 425 -12.53 20.18 -27.12
N GLN A 426 -13.19 20.62 -28.17
CA GLN A 426 -12.94 20.10 -29.51
C GLN A 426 -11.66 20.73 -30.09
N GLY A 427 -10.69 19.88 -30.45
CA GLY A 427 -9.49 20.32 -31.13
C GLY A 427 -9.75 20.71 -32.59
N THR A 428 -8.80 21.38 -33.21
CA THR A 428 -8.86 21.77 -34.63
C THR A 428 -8.94 20.58 -35.60
N ASP A 429 -8.56 19.39 -35.10
CA ASP A 429 -8.67 18.09 -35.80
C ASP A 429 -10.04 17.41 -35.57
N GLY A 430 -10.99 18.10 -34.95
CA GLY A 430 -12.33 17.57 -34.63
C GLY A 430 -12.40 16.59 -33.44
N LYS A 431 -11.27 16.25 -32.79
CA LYS A 431 -11.24 15.32 -31.66
C LYS A 431 -11.48 16.04 -30.34
N ASN A 432 -12.29 15.43 -29.48
CA ASN A 432 -12.46 15.90 -28.11
C ASN A 432 -11.20 15.60 -27.30
N ARG A 433 -10.67 16.62 -26.60
CA ARG A 433 -9.54 16.51 -25.70
C ARG A 433 -9.92 17.01 -24.32
N LEU A 434 -9.53 16.26 -23.29
CA LEU A 434 -9.69 16.70 -21.91
C LEU A 434 -8.86 17.98 -21.68
N ALA A 435 -9.55 19.08 -21.43
CA ALA A 435 -8.92 20.38 -21.23
C ALA A 435 -8.74 20.72 -19.75
N PHE A 436 -9.78 20.49 -18.96
CA PHE A 436 -9.81 20.85 -17.55
C PHE A 436 -10.35 19.74 -16.67
N ARG A 437 -9.84 19.69 -15.42
CA ARG A 437 -10.47 19.00 -14.30
C ARG A 437 -10.72 19.98 -13.18
N PHE A 438 -11.71 19.69 -12.32
CA PHE A 438 -12.19 20.66 -11.36
C PHE A 438 -12.22 20.11 -9.93
N THR A 439 -11.87 21.00 -8.99
CA THR A 439 -12.13 20.82 -7.55
C THR A 439 -12.68 22.10 -6.96
N LYS A 440 -13.22 22.03 -5.74
CA LYS A 440 -13.70 23.18 -5.01
C LYS A 440 -13.19 23.20 -3.57
N LYS A 441 -13.02 24.41 -3.02
CA LYS A 441 -12.71 24.64 -1.62
C LYS A 441 -13.25 25.99 -1.22
N ASP A 442 -14.11 26.01 -0.20
CA ASP A 442 -14.81 27.21 0.26
C ASP A 442 -15.51 27.94 -0.91
N ASN A 443 -15.15 29.21 -1.12
CA ASN A 443 -15.68 30.05 -2.23
C ASN A 443 -14.78 30.05 -3.48
N ALA A 444 -13.85 29.11 -3.59
CA ALA A 444 -12.96 29.00 -4.74
C ALA A 444 -13.22 27.69 -5.54
N LEU A 445 -13.18 27.82 -6.85
CA LEU A 445 -13.12 26.74 -7.81
C LEU A 445 -11.70 26.65 -8.37
N TYR A 446 -11.22 25.44 -8.58
CA TYR A 446 -9.91 25.20 -9.17
C TYR A 446 -10.09 24.47 -10.49
N ALA A 447 -9.48 25.02 -11.55
CA ALA A 447 -9.43 24.40 -12.87
C ALA A 447 -7.99 23.97 -13.17
N PHE A 448 -7.75 22.68 -13.14
CA PHE A 448 -6.50 22.08 -13.57
C PHE A 448 -6.47 22.03 -15.10
N GLN A 449 -5.57 22.77 -15.71
CA GLN A 449 -5.32 22.77 -17.15
C GLN A 449 -4.52 21.51 -17.49
N MET A 450 -5.18 20.50 -18.06
CA MET A 450 -4.56 19.21 -18.37
C MET A 450 -3.49 19.29 -19.45
N THR A 451 -3.59 20.31 -20.28
CA THR A 451 -2.58 20.76 -21.24
C THR A 451 -2.60 22.28 -21.30
N TRP A 452 -1.49 22.91 -21.68
CA TRP A 452 -1.45 24.37 -21.86
C TRP A 452 -2.34 24.79 -23.03
N PRO A 453 -3.39 25.60 -22.81
CA PRO A 453 -4.40 25.88 -23.85
C PRO A 453 -4.00 26.98 -24.85
N GLY A 454 -2.80 27.54 -24.76
CA GLY A 454 -2.35 28.68 -25.58
C GLY A 454 -2.36 30.00 -24.84
N GLU A 455 -2.72 31.09 -25.52
CA GLU A 455 -2.75 32.44 -24.93
C GLU A 455 -3.97 32.69 -24.04
N THR A 456 -5.05 31.95 -24.28
CA THR A 456 -6.31 32.10 -23.56
C THR A 456 -6.84 30.73 -23.12
N ALA A 457 -7.19 30.64 -21.84
CA ALA A 457 -7.95 29.51 -21.31
C ALA A 457 -9.45 29.86 -21.34
N THR A 458 -10.22 29.09 -22.10
CA THR A 458 -11.69 29.25 -22.19
C THR A 458 -12.34 28.10 -21.44
N ILE A 459 -13.08 28.44 -20.38
CA ILE A 459 -13.74 27.46 -19.48
C ILE A 459 -15.25 27.67 -19.56
N THR A 460 -15.96 26.82 -20.32
CA THR A 460 -17.41 26.96 -20.53
C THR A 460 -18.18 26.64 -19.25
N SER A 461 -17.68 25.72 -18.44
CA SER A 461 -18.27 25.37 -17.15
C SER A 461 -18.24 26.52 -16.13
N PHE A 462 -17.47 27.58 -16.37
CA PHE A 462 -17.35 28.75 -15.49
C PHE A 462 -18.06 29.98 -16.04
N ALA A 463 -19.05 29.80 -16.90
CA ALA A 463 -19.96 30.85 -17.35
C ALA A 463 -20.66 31.54 -16.16
N ASN A 464 -21.02 32.82 -16.26
CA ASN A 464 -21.66 33.54 -15.16
C ASN A 464 -23.05 32.99 -14.83
N THR A 465 -23.73 32.38 -15.81
CA THR A 465 -25.01 31.67 -15.65
C THR A 465 -24.86 30.38 -14.85
N ALA A 466 -23.64 29.78 -14.82
CA ALA A 466 -23.38 28.50 -14.14
C ALA A 466 -22.85 28.66 -12.71
N ILE A 467 -21.96 29.64 -12.48
CA ILE A 467 -21.24 29.79 -11.18
C ILE A 467 -21.46 31.15 -10.52
N GLY A 468 -22.19 32.08 -11.15
CA GLY A 468 -22.31 33.46 -10.70
C GLY A 468 -21.08 34.30 -11.05
N LYS A 469 -20.94 35.47 -10.41
CA LYS A 469 -19.91 36.45 -10.72
C LYS A 469 -18.55 36.05 -10.15
N VAL A 470 -17.54 35.95 -11.00
CA VAL A 470 -16.15 35.77 -10.64
C VAL A 470 -15.55 37.11 -10.13
N LYS A 471 -14.93 37.08 -8.97
CA LYS A 471 -14.24 38.23 -8.36
C LYS A 471 -12.76 38.27 -8.72
N ARG A 472 -12.10 37.11 -8.80
CA ARG A 472 -10.65 37.03 -9.01
C ARG A 472 -10.30 35.70 -9.71
N VAL A 473 -9.29 35.79 -10.57
CA VAL A 473 -8.64 34.64 -11.18
C VAL A 473 -7.13 34.71 -10.96
N GLU A 474 -6.54 33.61 -10.55
CA GLU A 474 -5.10 33.49 -10.28
C GLU A 474 -4.59 32.22 -10.97
N LEU A 475 -3.38 32.27 -11.52
CA LEU A 475 -2.63 31.09 -11.92
C LEU A 475 -1.68 30.75 -10.75
N LEU A 476 -1.84 29.56 -10.17
CA LEU A 476 -1.00 29.16 -9.04
C LEU A 476 0.48 29.14 -9.46
N GLY A 477 1.35 29.74 -8.63
CA GLY A 477 2.76 29.94 -8.95
C GLY A 477 3.08 31.22 -9.72
N TYR A 478 2.06 32.00 -10.12
CA TYR A 478 2.24 33.27 -10.80
C TYR A 478 1.78 34.44 -9.93
N SER A 479 2.65 35.42 -9.67
CA SER A 479 2.39 36.52 -8.70
C SER A 479 1.59 37.70 -9.26
N LYS A 480 1.54 37.84 -10.59
CA LYS A 480 0.85 38.99 -11.21
C LYS A 480 -0.64 38.67 -11.41
N LYS A 481 -1.46 39.75 -11.47
CA LYS A 481 -2.89 39.65 -11.76
C LYS A 481 -3.13 39.15 -13.20
N LEU A 482 -4.07 38.24 -13.38
CA LEU A 482 -4.53 37.82 -14.70
C LEU A 482 -5.66 38.73 -15.19
N LYS A 483 -5.71 38.98 -16.50
CA LYS A 483 -6.89 39.53 -17.17
C LYS A 483 -7.86 38.42 -17.48
N PHE A 484 -9.15 38.65 -17.24
CA PHE A 484 -10.20 37.68 -17.59
C PHE A 484 -11.48 38.41 -18.00
N ILE A 485 -12.28 37.72 -18.80
CA ILE A 485 -13.62 38.12 -19.20
C ILE A 485 -14.55 36.98 -18.86
N GLN A 486 -15.63 37.28 -18.10
CA GLN A 486 -16.69 36.30 -17.84
C GLN A 486 -17.92 36.66 -18.65
N THR A 487 -18.41 35.73 -19.43
CA THR A 487 -19.58 35.87 -20.30
C THR A 487 -20.71 34.95 -19.84
N PRO A 488 -21.92 35.03 -20.44
CA PRO A 488 -22.99 34.08 -20.20
C PRO A 488 -22.63 32.64 -20.58
N THR A 489 -21.57 32.40 -21.38
CA THR A 489 -21.22 31.09 -21.93
C THR A 489 -19.84 30.59 -21.51
N SER A 490 -18.95 31.44 -20.97
CA SER A 490 -17.60 31.04 -20.60
C SER A 490 -16.94 31.99 -19.62
N LEU A 491 -15.83 31.54 -19.02
CA LEU A 491 -14.78 32.35 -18.43
C LEU A 491 -13.54 32.26 -19.34
N GLU A 492 -13.08 33.41 -19.83
CA GLU A 492 -11.88 33.52 -20.66
C GLU A 492 -10.77 34.18 -19.87
N VAL A 493 -9.61 33.52 -19.78
CA VAL A 493 -8.48 33.95 -18.95
C VAL A 493 -7.26 34.11 -19.86
N SER A 494 -6.68 35.33 -19.89
CA SER A 494 -5.41 35.55 -20.59
C SER A 494 -4.25 34.95 -19.79
N LEU A 495 -3.50 34.04 -20.43
CA LEU A 495 -2.41 33.31 -19.80
C LEU A 495 -1.04 33.90 -20.09
N PRO A 496 -0.17 34.04 -19.08
CA PRO A 496 1.21 34.50 -19.28
C PRO A 496 2.04 33.43 -19.97
N GLN A 497 2.57 33.75 -21.16
CA GLN A 497 3.30 32.75 -21.97
C GLN A 497 4.62 32.30 -21.31
N GLU A 498 5.19 33.12 -20.44
CA GLU A 498 6.34 32.76 -19.61
C GLU A 498 6.07 31.62 -18.62
N MET A 499 4.79 31.35 -18.32
CA MET A 499 4.35 30.25 -17.45
C MET A 499 4.00 28.97 -18.22
N LYS A 500 4.17 28.94 -19.54
CA LYS A 500 3.91 27.77 -20.36
C LYS A 500 4.82 26.62 -19.93
N THR A 501 4.21 25.51 -19.52
CA THR A 501 4.90 24.27 -19.14
C THR A 501 4.36 23.11 -19.92
N GLY A 502 5.09 22.01 -19.97
CA GLY A 502 4.58 20.74 -20.50
C GLY A 502 3.69 19.97 -19.51
N GLY A 503 3.50 20.48 -18.29
CA GLY A 503 2.75 19.83 -17.22
C GLY A 503 1.43 20.52 -16.89
N ILE A 504 0.69 19.94 -15.94
CA ILE A 504 -0.58 20.47 -15.46
C ILE A 504 -0.35 21.73 -14.64
N THR A 505 -1.07 22.80 -14.94
CA THR A 505 -1.12 24.05 -14.18
C THR A 505 -2.53 24.29 -13.63
N THR A 506 -2.68 25.16 -12.62
CA THR A 506 -3.96 25.30 -11.92
C THR A 506 -4.40 26.76 -11.86
N LEU A 507 -5.60 27.04 -12.38
CA LEU A 507 -6.29 28.29 -12.17
C LEU A 507 -7.14 28.22 -10.90
N LYS A 508 -7.01 29.23 -10.02
CA LYS A 508 -7.90 29.46 -8.86
C LYS A 508 -8.88 30.55 -9.22
N VAL A 509 -10.17 30.26 -9.14
CA VAL A 509 -11.26 31.18 -9.46
C VAL A 509 -12.07 31.45 -8.19
N THR A 510 -12.04 32.65 -7.68
CA THR A 510 -12.77 33.08 -6.47
C THR A 510 -14.12 33.72 -6.86
N LEU A 511 -15.18 33.21 -6.21
CA LEU A 511 -16.56 33.66 -6.42
C LEU A 511 -16.97 34.78 -5.47
#